data_abdc072b9da768556fa731a4fb891bf2
#
_entry.id   abdc072b9da768556fa731a4fb891bf2
#
_cell.length_a   1.000
_cell.length_b   1.000
_cell.length_c   1.000
_cell.angle_alpha   90.00
_cell.angle_beta   90.00
_cell.angle_gamma   90.00
#
_symmetry.space_group_name_H-M   'P 1'
#
loop_
_entity.id
_entity.type
_entity.pdbx_description
1 polymer ?
#
loop_
_entity_poly.entity_id
_entity_poly.type
_entity_poly.pdbx_seq_one_letter_code
_entity_poly.pdbx_strand_id
1 'polypeptide(L)'
;FVGRDVTGSDLLRDFDAILLSGGAEAPRDLPVPGRDLDGVHYAMDFLEQQNRRVAGDALEREREILATGKNVLVLGGGDTGSDCIGTSHRQGAKHVYNFELLERPPEVRPEDAPWPLHPMPSQILRTSTSHEEGGSRDWGVSTTRFTGSNGRVEKLHAVRVRFGPPDPANGR
;
A
#
# COMPACT_ATOMS: atom_id res chain seq x y z
N PHE A 1 -1.46 23.48 13.08
CA PHE A 1 -0.85 22.23 13.54
C PHE A 1 -1.38 21.90 14.94
N VAL A 2 -2.15 20.78 15.07
CA VAL A 2 -2.70 20.37 16.36
C VAL A 2 -1.58 19.92 17.31
N GLY A 3 -1.62 20.42 18.54
CA GLY A 3 -0.59 20.19 19.54
C GLY A 3 0.48 21.29 19.60
N ARG A 4 0.59 22.14 18.57
CA ARG A 4 1.48 23.29 18.53
C ARG A 4 0.73 24.61 18.43
N ASP A 5 -0.11 24.76 17.40
CA ASP A 5 -0.82 26.01 17.10
C ASP A 5 -2.25 26.01 17.69
N VAL A 6 -2.84 24.84 17.87
CA VAL A 6 -4.13 24.58 18.50
C VAL A 6 -3.96 23.42 19.46
N THR A 7 -4.34 23.61 20.73
CA THR A 7 -4.22 22.53 21.72
C THR A 7 -5.46 21.61 21.73
N GLY A 8 -5.32 20.40 22.27
CA GLY A 8 -6.47 19.52 22.51
C GLY A 8 -7.52 20.13 23.41
N SER A 9 -7.11 20.95 24.40
CA SER A 9 -8.01 21.67 25.30
C SER A 9 -8.82 22.74 24.58
N ASP A 10 -8.21 23.45 23.62
CA ASP A 10 -8.93 24.43 22.80
C ASP A 10 -10.00 23.74 21.95
N LEU A 11 -9.66 22.61 21.34
CA LEU A 11 -10.64 21.82 20.56
C LEU A 11 -11.79 21.30 21.43
N LEU A 12 -11.48 20.78 22.61
CA LEU A 12 -12.53 20.27 23.55
C LEU A 12 -13.42 21.38 24.12
N ARG A 13 -12.91 22.63 24.17
CA ARG A 13 -13.73 23.78 24.55
C ARG A 13 -14.71 24.22 23.45
N ASP A 14 -14.24 24.14 22.20
CA ASP A 14 -14.93 24.74 21.06
C ASP A 14 -15.83 23.73 20.30
N PHE A 15 -15.66 22.43 20.55
CA PHE A 15 -16.38 21.34 19.86
C PHE A 15 -16.89 20.29 20.86
N ASP A 16 -18.07 19.74 20.61
CA ASP A 16 -18.70 18.68 21.44
C ASP A 16 -17.97 17.32 21.27
N ALA A 17 -17.36 17.08 20.14
CA ALA A 17 -16.60 15.87 19.85
C ALA A 17 -15.45 16.14 18.88
N ILE A 18 -14.37 15.35 19.00
CA ILE A 18 -13.19 15.42 18.13
C ILE A 18 -12.97 14.06 17.50
N LEU A 19 -12.91 14.03 16.18
CA LEU A 19 -12.48 12.84 15.42
C LEU A 19 -11.05 13.00 14.97
N LEU A 20 -10.16 12.10 15.42
CA LEU A 20 -8.77 12.05 14.99
C LEU A 20 -8.65 11.10 13.79
N SER A 21 -8.38 11.64 12.60
CA SER A 21 -8.23 10.88 11.35
C SER A 21 -6.98 11.35 10.58
N GLY A 22 -5.87 11.49 11.29
CA GLY A 22 -4.61 12.03 10.77
C GLY A 22 -3.85 11.08 9.82
N GLY A 23 -4.24 9.82 9.73
CA GLY A 23 -3.54 8.84 8.92
C GLY A 23 -2.16 8.46 9.48
N ALA A 24 -1.32 7.86 8.64
CA ALA A 24 0.05 7.48 8.95
C ALA A 24 0.96 7.83 7.75
N GLU A 25 1.93 8.69 7.96
CA GLU A 25 2.85 9.15 6.91
C GLU A 25 4.14 8.33 6.83
N ALA A 26 4.55 7.71 7.95
CA ALA A 26 5.76 6.91 7.97
C ALA A 26 5.55 5.58 7.23
N PRO A 27 6.28 5.34 6.13
CA PRO A 27 6.12 4.11 5.36
C PRO A 27 6.68 2.91 6.13
N ARG A 28 6.08 1.74 5.94
CA ARG A 28 6.72 0.47 6.29
C ARG A 28 7.72 0.15 5.20
N ASP A 29 8.97 0.05 5.56
CA ASP A 29 10.00 -0.33 4.60
C ASP A 29 10.08 -1.85 4.40
N LEU A 30 10.67 -2.24 3.28
CA LEU A 30 10.96 -3.62 2.92
C LEU A 30 12.49 -3.77 2.82
N PRO A 31 13.17 -4.07 3.91
CA PRO A 31 14.63 -4.07 3.98
C PRO A 31 15.21 -5.34 3.34
N VAL A 32 15.12 -5.42 2.02
CA VAL A 32 15.68 -6.53 1.22
C VAL A 32 16.77 -6.00 0.28
N PRO A 33 17.72 -6.84 -0.16
CA PRO A 33 18.75 -6.45 -1.12
C PRO A 33 18.15 -5.84 -2.39
N GLY A 34 18.73 -4.73 -2.83
CA GLY A 34 18.29 -3.98 -4.02
C GLY A 34 17.11 -3.04 -3.78
N ARG A 35 16.73 -2.79 -2.51
CA ARG A 35 15.68 -1.85 -2.15
C ARG A 35 15.96 -0.41 -2.61
N ASP A 36 17.23 -0.06 -2.75
CA ASP A 36 17.79 1.23 -3.14
C ASP A 36 17.88 1.44 -4.66
N LEU A 37 17.53 0.44 -5.45
CA LEU A 37 17.52 0.58 -6.91
C LEU A 37 16.44 1.58 -7.36
N ASP A 38 16.82 2.41 -8.36
CA ASP A 38 15.86 3.30 -9.03
C ASP A 38 14.68 2.49 -9.60
N GLY A 39 13.46 3.01 -9.39
CA GLY A 39 12.22 2.32 -9.74
C GLY A 39 11.59 1.54 -8.59
N VAL A 40 12.20 1.52 -7.40
CA VAL A 40 11.61 0.98 -6.16
C VAL A 40 11.21 2.14 -5.26
N HIS A 41 9.92 2.45 -5.21
CA HIS A 41 9.36 3.64 -4.57
C HIS A 41 8.46 3.29 -3.39
N TYR A 42 8.30 4.21 -2.46
CA TYR A 42 7.19 4.16 -1.51
C TYR A 42 5.89 4.57 -2.17
N ALA A 43 4.80 3.95 -1.74
CA ALA A 43 3.47 4.26 -2.25
C ALA A 43 3.10 5.74 -2.07
N MET A 44 3.44 6.32 -0.91
CA MET A 44 3.11 7.72 -0.63
C MET A 44 3.86 8.70 -1.52
N ASP A 45 5.13 8.41 -1.88
CA ASP A 45 5.88 9.26 -2.83
C ASP A 45 5.19 9.29 -4.19
N PHE A 46 4.66 8.16 -4.64
CA PHE A 46 3.92 8.05 -5.90
C PHE A 46 2.55 8.74 -5.85
N LEU A 47 1.78 8.50 -4.78
CA LEU A 47 0.41 9.02 -4.64
C LEU A 47 0.40 10.53 -4.37
N GLU A 48 1.33 11.04 -3.55
CA GLU A 48 1.46 12.47 -3.29
C GLU A 48 1.77 13.24 -4.58
N GLN A 49 2.73 12.75 -5.37
CA GLN A 49 3.03 13.37 -6.66
C GLN A 49 1.83 13.36 -7.61
N GLN A 50 1.04 12.29 -7.61
CA GLN A 50 -0.17 12.23 -8.42
C GLN A 50 -1.22 13.25 -7.96
N ASN A 51 -1.42 13.40 -6.66
CA ASN A 51 -2.34 14.40 -6.11
C ASN A 51 -1.91 15.83 -6.48
N ARG A 52 -0.63 16.13 -6.36
CA ARG A 52 -0.07 17.43 -6.76
C ARG A 52 -0.22 17.67 -8.26
N ARG A 53 0.00 16.65 -9.08
CA ARG A 53 -0.19 16.73 -10.54
C ARG A 53 -1.64 17.04 -10.91
N VAL A 54 -2.61 16.40 -10.24
CA VAL A 54 -4.04 16.67 -10.43
C VAL A 54 -4.42 18.06 -9.96
N ALA A 55 -3.80 18.56 -8.89
CA ALA A 55 -4.00 19.92 -8.40
C ALA A 55 -3.37 21.01 -9.32
N GLY A 56 -2.57 20.62 -10.30
CA GLY A 56 -1.89 21.55 -11.20
C GLY A 56 -0.58 22.11 -10.66
N ASP A 57 -0.04 21.52 -9.60
CA ASP A 57 1.23 21.92 -9.03
C ASP A 57 2.40 21.61 -9.99
N ALA A 58 3.41 22.46 -9.97
CA ALA A 58 4.66 22.18 -10.66
C ALA A 58 5.41 21.04 -9.95
N LEU A 59 5.79 20.02 -10.70
CA LEU A 59 6.63 18.93 -10.23
C LEU A 59 8.01 19.00 -10.87
N GLU A 60 9.03 18.59 -10.10
CA GLU A 60 10.39 18.43 -10.63
C GLU A 60 10.45 17.22 -11.56
N ARG A 61 10.54 17.46 -12.86
CA ARG A 61 10.50 16.40 -13.90
C ARG A 61 11.52 15.28 -13.69
N GLU A 62 12.67 15.61 -13.14
CA GLU A 62 13.75 14.63 -12.89
C GLU A 62 13.42 13.63 -11.77
N ARG A 63 12.43 13.93 -10.94
CA ARG A 63 11.99 13.11 -9.81
C ARG A 63 10.59 12.54 -10.00
N GLU A 64 10.00 12.70 -11.18
CA GLU A 64 8.66 12.22 -11.42
C GLU A 64 8.57 10.68 -11.40
N ILE A 65 7.68 10.17 -10.56
CA ILE A 65 7.32 8.75 -10.54
C ILE A 65 6.09 8.58 -11.43
N LEU A 66 6.29 7.92 -12.58
CA LEU A 66 5.22 7.68 -13.56
C LEU A 66 5.12 6.20 -13.90
N ALA A 67 3.90 5.71 -13.96
CA ALA A 67 3.57 4.34 -14.36
C ALA A 67 3.39 4.17 -15.87
N THR A 68 3.30 5.26 -16.63
CA THR A 68 3.00 5.27 -18.07
C THR A 68 3.91 4.33 -18.86
N GLY A 69 3.32 3.37 -19.55
CA GLY A 69 4.03 2.38 -20.39
C GLY A 69 4.89 1.38 -19.64
N LYS A 70 4.86 1.37 -18.30
CA LYS A 70 5.67 0.47 -17.46
C LYS A 70 4.88 -0.74 -17.00
N ASN A 71 5.61 -1.80 -16.67
CA ASN A 71 5.09 -2.88 -15.83
C ASN A 71 5.22 -2.42 -14.37
N VAL A 72 4.12 -2.36 -13.66
CA VAL A 72 4.06 -1.92 -12.28
C VAL A 72 3.79 -3.11 -11.37
N LEU A 73 4.50 -3.18 -10.27
CA LEU A 73 4.28 -4.18 -9.25
C LEU A 73 4.04 -3.46 -7.92
N VAL A 74 2.84 -3.65 -7.36
CA VAL A 74 2.45 -3.12 -6.06
C VAL A 74 2.64 -4.21 -5.00
N LEU A 75 3.40 -3.90 -3.97
CA LEU A 75 3.65 -4.82 -2.85
C LEU A 75 2.81 -4.40 -1.64
N GLY A 76 1.88 -5.25 -1.28
CA GLY A 76 0.91 -5.03 -0.20
C GLY A 76 -0.51 -4.82 -0.72
N GLY A 77 -1.50 -5.23 0.08
CA GLY A 77 -2.91 -5.30 -0.30
C GLY A 77 -3.84 -4.39 0.49
N GLY A 78 -3.32 -3.41 1.24
CA GLY A 78 -4.13 -2.42 1.95
C GLY A 78 -4.71 -1.35 1.02
N ASP A 79 -5.47 -0.41 1.59
CA ASP A 79 -6.13 0.67 0.83
C ASP A 79 -5.11 1.52 0.04
N THR A 80 -3.95 1.81 0.62
CA THR A 80 -2.86 2.52 -0.08
C THR A 80 -2.35 1.75 -1.31
N GLY A 81 -2.23 0.41 -1.20
CA GLY A 81 -1.87 -0.44 -2.34
C GLY A 81 -2.94 -0.40 -3.44
N SER A 82 -4.20 -0.43 -3.05
CA SER A 82 -5.34 -0.27 -3.96
C SER A 82 -5.28 1.06 -4.72
N ASP A 83 -5.00 2.16 -4.03
CA ASP A 83 -4.86 3.48 -4.66
C ASP A 83 -3.70 3.51 -5.66
N CYS A 84 -2.59 2.83 -5.36
CA CYS A 84 -1.48 2.68 -6.29
C CYS A 84 -1.87 1.90 -7.55
N ILE A 85 -2.71 0.85 -7.43
CA ILE A 85 -3.21 0.06 -8.56
C ILE A 85 -4.03 0.97 -9.50
N GLY A 86 -5.07 1.63 -8.99
CA GLY A 86 -5.92 2.50 -9.79
C GLY A 86 -5.14 3.68 -10.39
N THR A 87 -4.27 4.32 -9.61
CA THR A 87 -3.41 5.40 -10.12
C THR A 87 -2.51 4.92 -11.26
N SER A 88 -1.93 3.72 -11.13
CA SER A 88 -1.09 3.15 -12.19
C SER A 88 -1.86 2.89 -13.48
N HIS A 89 -3.09 2.36 -13.38
CA HIS A 89 -3.96 2.17 -14.55
C HIS A 89 -4.31 3.51 -15.21
N ARG A 90 -4.73 4.51 -14.43
CA ARG A 90 -5.08 5.83 -14.94
C ARG A 90 -3.90 6.59 -15.54
N GLN A 91 -2.67 6.29 -15.12
CA GLN A 91 -1.44 6.80 -15.74
C GLN A 91 -1.03 6.02 -17.00
N GLY A 92 -1.74 4.96 -17.38
CA GLY A 92 -1.43 4.17 -18.57
C GLY A 92 -0.29 3.18 -18.39
N ALA A 93 -0.23 2.51 -17.25
CA ALA A 93 0.68 1.38 -17.05
C ALA A 93 0.39 0.28 -18.08
N LYS A 94 1.43 -0.40 -18.54
CA LYS A 94 1.30 -1.52 -19.48
C LYS A 94 0.68 -2.74 -18.81
N HIS A 95 1.15 -3.07 -17.61
CA HIS A 95 0.63 -4.12 -16.75
C HIS A 95 0.76 -3.69 -15.29
N VAL A 96 -0.23 -4.07 -14.48
CA VAL A 96 -0.23 -3.85 -13.04
C VAL A 96 -0.40 -5.19 -12.33
N TYR A 97 0.51 -5.50 -11.43
CA TYR A 97 0.47 -6.67 -10.57
C TYR A 97 0.42 -6.23 -9.12
N ASN A 98 -0.32 -6.94 -8.29
CA ASN A 98 -0.35 -6.74 -6.86
C ASN A 98 0.01 -8.04 -6.14
N PHE A 99 1.03 -8.00 -5.31
CA PHE A 99 1.47 -9.14 -4.50
C PHE A 99 1.24 -8.87 -3.03
N GLU A 100 0.54 -9.78 -2.39
CA GLU A 100 0.24 -9.74 -0.96
C GLU A 100 1.00 -10.83 -0.22
N LEU A 101 1.57 -10.46 0.93
CA LEU A 101 2.34 -11.38 1.77
C LEU A 101 1.45 -12.46 2.39
N LEU A 102 0.27 -12.05 2.87
CA LEU A 102 -0.68 -12.96 3.52
C LEU A 102 -1.41 -13.85 2.50
N GLU A 103 -2.01 -14.91 2.98
CA GLU A 103 -2.88 -15.77 2.17
C GLU A 103 -4.13 -15.01 1.70
N ARG A 104 -4.74 -15.49 0.61
CA ARG A 104 -5.96 -14.89 0.08
C ARG A 104 -7.07 -14.98 1.13
N PRO A 105 -7.65 -13.84 1.54
CA PRO A 105 -8.76 -13.84 2.46
C PRO A 105 -10.00 -14.52 1.87
N PRO A 106 -10.89 -15.06 2.72
CA PRO A 106 -12.18 -15.58 2.26
C PRO A 106 -13.07 -14.46 1.72
N GLU A 107 -13.96 -14.80 0.81
CA GLU A 107 -14.90 -13.85 0.19
C GLU A 107 -16.06 -13.48 1.11
N VAL A 108 -16.37 -14.34 2.07
CA VAL A 108 -17.44 -14.16 3.04
C VAL A 108 -16.87 -14.05 4.45
N ARG A 109 -17.60 -13.36 5.31
CA ARG A 109 -17.22 -13.18 6.71
C ARG A 109 -17.19 -14.53 7.42
N PRO A 110 -16.10 -14.86 8.14
CA PRO A 110 -16.02 -16.05 8.98
C PRO A 110 -17.07 -16.04 10.10
N GLU A 111 -17.55 -17.21 10.50
CA GLU A 111 -18.55 -17.34 11.57
C GLU A 111 -18.02 -16.91 12.95
N ASP A 112 -16.72 -17.08 13.18
CA ASP A 112 -16.02 -16.69 14.41
C ASP A 112 -15.77 -15.17 14.51
N ALA A 113 -16.05 -14.41 13.46
CA ALA A 113 -15.97 -12.96 13.45
C ALA A 113 -17.31 -12.30 13.06
N PRO A 114 -18.43 -12.56 13.80
CA PRO A 114 -19.74 -12.00 13.47
C PRO A 114 -19.74 -10.47 13.61
N TRP A 115 -20.65 -9.82 12.87
CA TRP A 115 -20.89 -8.41 13.08
C TRP A 115 -21.41 -8.17 14.52
N PRO A 116 -20.99 -7.11 15.26
CA PRO A 116 -20.19 -5.95 14.82
C PRO A 116 -18.68 -6.09 15.00
N LEU A 117 -18.17 -7.27 15.33
CA LEU A 117 -16.73 -7.44 15.43
C LEU A 117 -16.09 -7.02 14.11
N HIS A 118 -15.12 -6.13 14.19
CA HIS A 118 -14.37 -5.71 13.00
C HIS A 118 -13.45 -6.86 12.60
N PRO A 119 -13.66 -7.53 11.46
CA PRO A 119 -12.71 -8.54 11.03
C PRO A 119 -11.36 -7.85 10.79
N MET A 120 -10.29 -8.49 11.20
CA MET A 120 -8.96 -8.04 10.83
C MET A 120 -8.93 -7.87 9.30
N PRO A 121 -8.19 -6.88 8.75
CA PRO A 121 -8.18 -6.61 7.31
C PRO A 121 -7.93 -7.82 6.42
N SER A 122 -7.23 -8.83 6.96
CA SER A 122 -6.93 -10.11 6.30
C SER A 122 -8.05 -11.13 6.34
N GLN A 123 -9.15 -10.89 7.05
CA GLN A 123 -10.20 -11.90 7.25
C GLN A 123 -11.31 -11.89 6.18
N ILE A 124 -11.39 -10.85 5.38
CA ILE A 124 -12.35 -10.77 4.26
C ILE A 124 -11.65 -10.18 3.04
N LEU A 125 -11.83 -10.81 1.89
CA LEU A 125 -11.34 -10.28 0.64
C LEU A 125 -12.01 -8.93 0.33
N ARG A 126 -11.19 -7.90 0.20
CA ARG A 126 -11.65 -6.58 -0.24
C ARG A 126 -11.33 -6.36 -1.71
N THR A 127 -12.32 -5.92 -2.44
CA THR A 127 -12.16 -5.43 -3.81
C THR A 127 -12.68 -4.00 -3.84
N SER A 128 -11.80 -3.06 -4.16
CA SER A 128 -12.16 -1.66 -4.36
C SER A 128 -12.39 -1.39 -5.84
N THR A 129 -12.96 -0.24 -6.15
CA THR A 129 -13.11 0.24 -7.53
C THR A 129 -11.78 0.28 -8.29
N SER A 130 -10.67 0.59 -7.61
CA SER A 130 -9.33 0.55 -8.22
C SER A 130 -8.90 -0.86 -8.66
N HIS A 131 -9.32 -1.90 -7.94
CA HIS A 131 -9.08 -3.29 -8.36
C HIS A 131 -9.95 -3.69 -9.57
N GLU A 132 -11.14 -3.09 -9.70
CA GLU A 132 -12.04 -3.33 -10.83
C GLU A 132 -11.53 -2.68 -12.13
N GLU A 133 -10.65 -1.69 -12.05
CA GLU A 133 -9.97 -1.10 -13.20
C GLU A 133 -9.02 -2.10 -13.90
N GLY A 134 -8.63 -3.19 -13.25
CA GLY A 134 -7.83 -4.26 -13.84
C GLY A 134 -6.63 -4.68 -12.99
N GLY A 135 -5.69 -5.37 -13.66
CA GLY A 135 -4.48 -5.90 -13.03
C GLY A 135 -4.64 -7.33 -12.52
N SER A 136 -3.56 -7.86 -11.99
CA SER A 136 -3.50 -9.23 -11.45
C SER A 136 -3.11 -9.17 -9.98
N ARG A 137 -3.87 -9.87 -9.12
CA ARG A 137 -3.57 -10.00 -7.69
C ARG A 137 -3.09 -11.40 -7.38
N ASP A 138 -2.12 -11.48 -6.47
CA ASP A 138 -1.57 -12.75 -6.00
C ASP A 138 -1.22 -12.67 -4.51
N TRP A 139 -1.38 -13.77 -3.78
CA TRP A 139 -1.28 -13.86 -2.33
C TRP A 139 -0.25 -14.91 -1.90
N GLY A 140 0.20 -14.82 -0.65
CA GLY A 140 1.22 -15.72 -0.13
C GLY A 140 2.56 -15.53 -0.84
N VAL A 141 2.90 -14.28 -1.19
CA VAL A 141 4.10 -13.94 -1.94
C VAL A 141 5.00 -13.05 -1.09
N SER A 142 6.16 -13.57 -0.72
CA SER A 142 7.19 -12.82 0.03
C SER A 142 8.32 -12.40 -0.89
N THR A 143 8.57 -11.10 -0.95
CA THR A 143 9.70 -10.54 -1.70
C THR A 143 11.00 -10.83 -0.98
N THR A 144 12.01 -11.33 -1.70
CA THR A 144 13.32 -11.66 -1.12
C THR A 144 14.42 -10.70 -1.55
N ARG A 145 14.35 -10.13 -2.74
CA ARG A 145 15.29 -9.12 -3.25
C ARG A 145 14.80 -8.49 -4.54
N PHE A 146 15.40 -7.37 -4.87
CA PHE A 146 15.36 -6.78 -6.22
C PHE A 146 16.70 -6.94 -6.90
N THR A 147 16.72 -7.05 -8.22
CA THR A 147 17.93 -7.02 -9.04
C THR A 147 17.70 -6.18 -10.28
N GLY A 148 18.79 -5.65 -10.82
CA GLY A 148 18.74 -4.82 -12.01
C GLY A 148 20.12 -4.48 -12.53
N SER A 149 20.19 -3.59 -13.48
CA SER A 149 21.41 -3.10 -14.10
C SER A 149 21.45 -1.57 -14.06
N ASN A 150 22.67 -1.01 -14.09
CA ASN A 150 22.88 0.44 -14.10
C ASN A 150 22.12 1.20 -12.99
N GLY A 151 22.03 0.60 -11.80
CA GLY A 151 21.33 1.21 -10.67
C GLY A 151 19.80 1.16 -10.75
N ARG A 152 19.21 0.51 -11.76
CA ARG A 152 17.77 0.47 -12.00
C ARG A 152 17.20 -0.93 -11.82
N VAL A 153 16.01 -1.04 -11.20
CA VAL A 153 15.33 -2.31 -11.00
C VAL A 153 14.81 -2.90 -12.31
N GLU A 154 15.04 -4.20 -12.49
CA GLU A 154 14.55 -4.98 -13.63
C GLU A 154 13.73 -6.19 -13.18
N LYS A 155 14.06 -6.77 -12.03
CA LYS A 155 13.45 -8.01 -11.54
C LYS A 155 13.19 -7.94 -10.04
N LEU A 156 12.04 -8.47 -9.65
CA LEU A 156 11.72 -8.84 -8.27
C LEU A 156 11.90 -10.36 -8.14
N HIS A 157 12.51 -10.80 -7.05
CA HIS A 157 12.58 -12.20 -6.65
C HIS A 157 11.69 -12.42 -5.45
N ALA A 158 10.86 -13.43 -5.52
CA ALA A 158 9.90 -13.76 -4.47
C ALA A 158 9.81 -15.27 -4.26
N VAL A 159 9.29 -15.65 -3.12
CA VAL A 159 8.96 -17.03 -2.77
C VAL A 159 7.51 -17.14 -2.37
N ARG A 160 6.92 -18.30 -2.59
CA ARG A 160 5.62 -18.63 -2.01
C ARG A 160 5.78 -18.91 -0.53
N VAL A 161 4.90 -18.30 0.27
CA VAL A 161 4.86 -18.52 1.71
C VAL A 161 3.46 -18.97 2.12
N ARG A 162 3.44 -19.78 3.17
CA ARG A 162 2.23 -20.14 3.89
C ARG A 162 2.49 -19.90 5.37
N PHE A 163 1.56 -19.26 6.04
CA PHE A 163 1.62 -19.05 7.48
C PHE A 163 1.03 -20.27 8.19
N GLY A 164 1.79 -20.85 9.11
CA GLY A 164 1.32 -21.86 10.04
C GLY A 164 0.53 -21.24 11.20
N PRO A 165 -0.02 -22.06 12.10
CA PRO A 165 -0.54 -21.55 13.36
C PRO A 165 0.55 -20.80 14.11
N PRO A 166 0.18 -19.77 14.92
CA PRO A 166 1.16 -19.04 15.72
C PRO A 166 1.99 -19.98 16.58
N ASP A 167 3.30 -19.76 16.63
CA ASP A 167 4.19 -20.52 17.51
C ASP A 167 3.79 -20.22 18.97
N PRO A 168 3.42 -21.25 19.77
CA PRO A 168 3.02 -21.06 21.16
C PRO A 168 4.08 -20.37 22.02
N ALA A 169 5.36 -20.46 21.65
CA ALA A 169 6.46 -19.91 22.42
C ALA A 169 6.65 -18.40 22.23
N ASN A 170 6.25 -17.83 21.08
CA ASN A 170 6.50 -16.42 20.77
C ASN A 170 5.30 -15.68 20.16
N GLY A 171 4.17 -16.35 19.94
CA GLY A 171 2.95 -15.76 19.42
C GLY A 171 3.03 -15.26 17.97
N ARG A 172 4.01 -15.72 17.18
CA ARG A 172 4.27 -15.31 15.79
C ARG A 172 4.25 -16.47 14.83
#